data_9f391c6917305af0fdcbfec97cc77743
#
_entry.id   9f391c6917305af0fdcbfec97cc77743
#
_cell.length_a   1.000
_cell.length_b   1.000
_cell.length_c   1.000
_cell.angle_alpha   90.00
_cell.angle_beta   90.00
_cell.angle_gamma   90.00
#
_symmetry.space_group_name_H-M   'P 1'
#
loop_
_entity.id
_entity.type
_entity.pdbx_description
1 polymer ?
#
loop_
_entity_poly.entity_id
_entity_poly.type
_entity_poly.pdbx_seq_one_letter_code
_entity_poly.pdbx_strand_id
1 'polypeptide(L)'
;MGQPRGQTAAQKAPDLPGIAEKYGVNCLAVNCQTLSEQEIQGLLRGLLYEFPLQELDVFLPSWVDALPGDHPIKSGLYQSVAAETAELCCIRQLAPHLASLQAAENVEDAGIERIDLGRGVAQARVRLPRSLFYQTLTERSGLTVSDDGDLMQLIGELAEAKREYDKVAPALKAARETGYGIVMPSVE
;
A
#
# COMPACT_ATOMS: atom_id res chain seq x y z
N MET A 1 -53.78 53.49 0.70
CA MET A 1 -53.93 52.16 1.33
C MET A 1 -53.48 51.10 0.34
N GLY A 2 -52.25 50.64 0.47
CA GLY A 2 -51.67 49.57 -0.35
C GLY A 2 -50.95 48.61 0.56
N GLN A 3 -51.48 47.42 0.69
CA GLN A 3 -50.83 46.35 1.48
C GLN A 3 -49.62 45.78 0.72
N PRO A 4 -48.50 45.51 1.36
CA PRO A 4 -47.43 44.77 0.76
C PRO A 4 -47.75 43.27 0.84
N ARG A 5 -48.01 42.65 -0.26
CA ARG A 5 -47.94 41.20 -0.46
C ARG A 5 -46.50 40.81 -0.67
N GLY A 6 -45.96 40.03 0.24
CA GLY A 6 -44.63 39.51 0.13
C GLY A 6 -44.32 38.53 1.25
N GLN A 7 -45.18 37.55 1.51
CA GLN A 7 -44.74 36.36 2.22
C GLN A 7 -44.05 35.42 1.24
N THR A 8 -42.74 35.56 1.14
CA THR A 8 -41.88 34.57 0.51
C THR A 8 -42.01 33.29 1.29
N ALA A 9 -42.58 32.26 0.71
CA ALA A 9 -42.63 30.93 1.28
C ALA A 9 -41.20 30.55 1.67
N ALA A 10 -40.99 30.26 2.94
CA ALA A 10 -39.74 29.69 3.44
C ALA A 10 -39.54 28.41 2.67
N GLN A 11 -38.64 28.43 1.72
CA GLN A 11 -38.23 27.28 0.95
C GLN A 11 -37.56 26.33 1.96
N LYS A 12 -38.25 25.24 2.30
CA LYS A 12 -37.72 24.18 3.18
C LYS A 12 -36.40 23.73 2.59
N ALA A 13 -35.31 23.93 3.30
CA ALA A 13 -34.00 23.49 2.87
C ALA A 13 -34.08 22.00 2.52
N PRO A 14 -33.54 21.57 1.38
CA PRO A 14 -33.58 20.16 1.00
C PRO A 14 -32.86 19.33 2.06
N ASP A 15 -33.41 18.15 2.37
CA ASP A 15 -32.82 17.21 3.29
C ASP A 15 -31.63 16.51 2.58
N LEU A 16 -30.51 17.22 2.48
CA LEU A 16 -29.29 16.75 1.81
C LEU A 16 -28.70 15.48 2.45
N PRO A 17 -28.63 15.36 3.80
CA PRO A 17 -28.20 14.12 4.44
C PRO A 17 -29.08 12.93 4.08
N GLY A 18 -30.39 13.07 4.11
CA GLY A 18 -31.32 11.99 3.76
C GLY A 18 -31.23 11.56 2.29
N ILE A 19 -30.97 12.52 1.38
CA ILE A 19 -30.75 12.19 -0.04
C ILE A 19 -29.41 11.47 -0.21
N ALA A 20 -28.34 11.95 0.41
CA ALA A 20 -27.02 11.36 0.35
C ALA A 20 -27.04 9.91 0.85
N GLU A 21 -27.68 9.66 1.98
CA GLU A 21 -27.80 8.33 2.58
C GLU A 21 -28.66 7.39 1.71
N LYS A 22 -29.81 7.89 1.20
CA LYS A 22 -30.74 7.09 0.42
C LYS A 22 -30.16 6.62 -0.93
N TYR A 23 -29.37 7.46 -1.57
CA TYR A 23 -28.86 7.21 -2.92
C TYR A 23 -27.36 6.88 -2.95
N GLY A 24 -26.66 6.92 -1.82
CA GLY A 24 -25.22 6.67 -1.75
C GLY A 24 -24.36 7.69 -2.52
N VAL A 25 -24.88 8.91 -2.73
CA VAL A 25 -24.24 9.97 -3.53
C VAL A 25 -23.88 11.16 -2.66
N ASN A 26 -22.83 11.87 -3.04
CA ASN A 26 -22.44 13.10 -2.36
C ASN A 26 -23.40 14.24 -2.78
N CYS A 27 -24.03 14.90 -1.79
CA CYS A 27 -24.96 15.99 -2.02
C CYS A 27 -24.37 17.32 -1.53
N LEU A 28 -24.23 18.29 -2.42
CA LEU A 28 -23.73 19.62 -2.14
C LEU A 28 -24.82 20.67 -2.39
N ALA A 29 -25.12 21.48 -1.36
CA ALA A 29 -25.97 22.66 -1.53
C ALA A 29 -25.15 23.79 -2.13
N VAL A 30 -25.58 24.33 -3.25
CA VAL A 30 -24.90 25.43 -3.94
C VAL A 30 -25.87 26.57 -4.20
N ASN A 31 -25.44 27.79 -3.92
CA ASN A 31 -26.18 28.97 -4.32
C ASN A 31 -25.63 29.49 -5.66
N CYS A 32 -26.33 29.20 -6.75
CA CYS A 32 -25.89 29.58 -8.09
C CYS A 32 -25.78 31.09 -8.32
N GLN A 33 -26.39 31.92 -7.45
CA GLN A 33 -26.32 33.38 -7.58
C GLN A 33 -25.05 33.98 -6.98
N THR A 34 -24.44 33.30 -6.01
CA THR A 34 -23.25 33.78 -5.28
C THR A 34 -22.08 32.81 -5.40
N LEU A 35 -22.11 31.95 -6.40
CA LEU A 35 -21.09 30.88 -6.58
C LEU A 35 -19.72 31.50 -6.85
N SER A 36 -18.81 31.31 -5.93
CA SER A 36 -17.43 31.75 -6.06
C SER A 36 -16.60 30.75 -6.89
N GLU A 37 -15.47 31.23 -7.42
CA GLU A 37 -14.54 30.39 -8.17
C GLU A 37 -14.05 29.19 -7.33
N GLN A 38 -13.79 29.38 -6.04
CA GLN A 38 -13.37 28.31 -5.13
C GLN A 38 -14.44 27.25 -4.94
N GLU A 39 -15.72 27.65 -4.86
CA GLU A 39 -16.83 26.72 -4.78
C GLU A 39 -17.02 25.94 -6.09
N ILE A 40 -16.84 26.57 -7.24
CA ILE A 40 -16.85 25.89 -8.54
C ILE A 40 -15.73 24.83 -8.60
N GLN A 41 -14.52 25.20 -8.21
CA GLN A 41 -13.40 24.26 -8.17
C GLN A 41 -13.65 23.10 -7.19
N GLY A 42 -14.27 23.38 -6.03
CA GLY A 42 -14.68 22.37 -5.08
C GLY A 42 -15.71 21.37 -5.65
N LEU A 43 -16.71 21.90 -6.36
CA LEU A 43 -17.72 21.10 -7.06
C LEU A 43 -17.11 20.19 -8.12
N LEU A 44 -16.24 20.76 -8.98
CA LEU A 44 -15.57 20.00 -10.05
C LEU A 44 -14.69 18.92 -9.45
N ARG A 45 -13.96 19.23 -8.38
CA ARG A 45 -13.14 18.24 -7.67
C ARG A 45 -14.03 17.14 -7.10
N GLY A 46 -15.13 17.48 -6.41
CA GLY A 46 -16.09 16.51 -5.87
C GLY A 46 -16.64 15.59 -6.96
N LEU A 47 -16.98 16.13 -8.12
CA LEU A 47 -17.43 15.34 -9.26
C LEU A 47 -16.37 14.37 -9.77
N LEU A 48 -15.11 14.81 -9.86
CA LEU A 48 -14.00 13.95 -10.30
C LEU A 48 -13.74 12.78 -9.33
N TYR A 49 -13.98 12.98 -8.04
CA TYR A 49 -13.86 11.89 -7.05
C TYR A 49 -14.97 10.82 -7.15
N GLU A 50 -16.11 11.15 -7.78
CA GLU A 50 -17.17 10.17 -8.06
C GLU A 50 -16.90 9.37 -9.35
N PHE A 51 -15.84 9.69 -10.10
CA PHE A 51 -15.47 8.93 -11.28
C PHE A 51 -15.04 7.51 -10.91
N PRO A 52 -15.33 6.53 -11.80
CA PRO A 52 -14.97 5.16 -11.58
C PRO A 52 -13.44 5.01 -11.47
N LEU A 53 -13.02 4.22 -10.50
CA LEU A 53 -11.64 3.75 -10.39
C LEU A 53 -11.43 2.66 -11.44
N GLN A 54 -10.47 2.86 -12.35
CA GLN A 54 -10.15 1.92 -13.43
C GLN A 54 -9.00 1.00 -13.02
N GLU A 55 -8.03 1.53 -12.28
CA GLU A 55 -6.83 0.82 -11.91
C GLU A 55 -6.34 1.30 -10.54
N LEU A 56 -5.94 0.37 -9.70
CA LEU A 56 -5.32 0.62 -8.41
C LEU A 56 -4.02 -0.18 -8.29
N ASP A 57 -2.90 0.54 -8.32
CA ASP A 57 -1.60 -0.02 -8.02
C ASP A 57 -1.36 0.01 -6.51
N VAL A 58 -1.16 -1.14 -5.89
CA VAL A 58 -0.81 -1.21 -4.46
C VAL A 58 0.64 -1.65 -4.32
N PHE A 59 1.49 -0.74 -3.83
CA PHE A 59 2.90 -1.00 -3.62
C PHE A 59 3.16 -1.53 -2.20
N LEU A 60 3.67 -2.74 -2.14
CA LEU A 60 4.18 -3.39 -0.93
C LEU A 60 5.70 -3.24 -0.84
N PRO A 61 6.34 -3.38 0.34
CA PRO A 61 7.78 -3.46 0.44
C PRO A 61 8.36 -4.64 -0.37
N SER A 62 9.42 -4.39 -1.14
CA SER A 62 10.01 -5.36 -2.07
C SER A 62 10.45 -6.68 -1.42
N TRP A 63 10.79 -6.68 -0.12
CA TRP A 63 11.15 -7.90 0.58
C TRP A 63 9.98 -8.89 0.73
N VAL A 64 8.73 -8.40 0.71
CA VAL A 64 7.51 -9.25 0.71
C VAL A 64 7.43 -10.07 -0.57
N ASP A 65 7.84 -9.49 -1.70
CA ASP A 65 7.85 -10.19 -2.99
C ASP A 65 8.87 -11.33 -3.01
N ALA A 66 9.97 -11.19 -2.26
CA ALA A 66 11.00 -12.21 -2.12
C ALA A 66 10.58 -13.40 -1.22
N LEU A 67 9.44 -13.29 -0.52
CA LEU A 67 8.90 -14.40 0.27
C LEU A 67 8.23 -15.44 -0.64
N PRO A 68 8.28 -16.73 -0.26
CA PRO A 68 7.49 -17.77 -0.92
C PRO A 68 6.00 -17.41 -0.97
N GLY A 69 5.29 -17.91 -1.99
CA GLY A 69 3.87 -17.59 -2.17
C GLY A 69 2.95 -18.08 -1.05
N ASP A 70 3.34 -19.14 -0.37
CA ASP A 70 2.66 -19.76 0.78
C ASP A 70 3.03 -19.14 2.14
N HIS A 71 3.94 -18.15 2.13
CA HIS A 71 4.36 -17.50 3.38
C HIS A 71 3.20 -16.76 4.05
N PRO A 72 2.93 -16.97 5.37
CA PRO A 72 1.74 -16.42 6.05
C PRO A 72 1.61 -14.90 5.93
N ILE A 73 2.73 -14.17 6.08
CA ILE A 73 2.75 -12.70 5.95
C ILE A 73 2.35 -12.28 4.54
N LYS A 74 2.93 -12.91 3.50
CA LYS A 74 2.62 -12.59 2.11
C LYS A 74 1.17 -12.87 1.80
N SER A 75 0.70 -14.09 2.07
CA SER A 75 -0.68 -14.49 1.79
C SER A 75 -1.70 -13.66 2.57
N GLY A 76 -1.44 -13.35 3.84
CA GLY A 76 -2.30 -12.51 4.67
C GLY A 76 -2.42 -11.08 4.14
N LEU A 77 -1.28 -10.44 3.77
CA LEU A 77 -1.29 -9.10 3.18
C LEU A 77 -2.04 -9.05 1.85
N TYR A 78 -1.78 -10.01 0.96
CA TYR A 78 -2.49 -10.07 -0.33
C TYR A 78 -3.99 -10.29 -0.15
N GLN A 79 -4.40 -11.12 0.81
CA GLN A 79 -5.82 -11.32 1.13
C GLN A 79 -6.45 -10.06 1.71
N SER A 80 -5.79 -9.36 2.63
CA SER A 80 -6.27 -8.10 3.19
C SER A 80 -6.43 -7.02 2.12
N VAL A 81 -5.43 -6.85 1.25
CA VAL A 81 -5.51 -5.92 0.12
C VAL A 81 -6.65 -6.30 -0.81
N ALA A 82 -6.78 -7.57 -1.18
CA ALA A 82 -7.84 -8.04 -2.07
C ALA A 82 -9.23 -7.83 -1.48
N ALA A 83 -9.41 -8.10 -0.18
CA ALA A 83 -10.68 -7.90 0.52
C ALA A 83 -11.09 -6.42 0.55
N GLU A 84 -10.15 -5.52 0.91
CA GLU A 84 -10.42 -4.09 0.99
C GLU A 84 -10.60 -3.43 -0.39
N THR A 85 -10.06 -4.01 -1.44
CA THR A 85 -10.17 -3.44 -2.80
C THR A 85 -11.31 -4.03 -3.63
N ALA A 86 -11.91 -5.15 -3.21
CA ALA A 86 -12.92 -5.88 -3.98
C ALA A 86 -14.19 -5.05 -4.29
N GLU A 87 -14.56 -4.14 -3.38
CA GLU A 87 -15.79 -3.34 -3.50
C GLU A 87 -15.53 -1.89 -3.96
N LEU A 88 -14.29 -1.56 -4.32
CA LEU A 88 -13.92 -0.24 -4.78
C LEU A 88 -14.50 0.04 -6.18
N CYS A 89 -15.39 1.02 -6.26
CA CYS A 89 -16.01 1.43 -7.52
C CYS A 89 -15.55 2.82 -7.96
N CYS A 90 -15.25 3.72 -7.03
CA CYS A 90 -14.90 5.11 -7.32
C CYS A 90 -13.75 5.61 -6.44
N ILE A 91 -13.11 6.68 -6.91
CA ILE A 91 -11.93 7.27 -6.26
C ILE A 91 -12.22 7.73 -4.83
N ARG A 92 -13.43 8.21 -4.55
CA ARG A 92 -13.86 8.64 -3.21
C ARG A 92 -13.72 7.56 -2.14
N GLN A 93 -13.90 6.30 -2.53
CA GLN A 93 -13.85 5.17 -1.60
C GLN A 93 -12.44 4.76 -1.20
N LEU A 94 -11.40 5.20 -1.93
CA LEU A 94 -10.01 4.82 -1.64
C LEU A 94 -9.56 5.13 -0.22
N ALA A 95 -9.80 6.37 0.24
CA ALA A 95 -9.31 6.80 1.54
C ALA A 95 -9.90 5.99 2.72
N PRO A 96 -11.22 5.74 2.81
CA PRO A 96 -11.78 4.89 3.86
C PRO A 96 -11.28 3.44 3.80
N HIS A 97 -11.18 2.84 2.61
CA HIS A 97 -10.69 1.46 2.48
C HIS A 97 -9.18 1.32 2.82
N LEU A 98 -8.37 2.31 2.46
CA LEU A 98 -6.96 2.33 2.89
C LEU A 98 -6.82 2.54 4.41
N ALA A 99 -7.70 3.33 5.02
CA ALA A 99 -7.74 3.45 6.48
C ALA A 99 -8.12 2.13 7.17
N SER A 100 -9.05 1.35 6.58
CA SER A 100 -9.36 -0.01 7.04
C SER A 100 -8.17 -0.94 6.89
N LEU A 101 -7.45 -0.86 5.76
CA LEU A 101 -6.24 -1.64 5.53
C LEU A 101 -5.12 -1.30 6.53
N GLN A 102 -5.02 -0.04 6.95
CA GLN A 102 -4.08 0.38 7.99
C GLN A 102 -4.39 -0.26 9.36
N ALA A 103 -5.65 -0.63 9.62
CA ALA A 103 -6.02 -1.35 10.83
C ALA A 103 -5.74 -2.87 10.75
N ALA A 104 -5.33 -3.37 9.58
CA ALA A 104 -5.01 -4.78 9.40
C ALA A 104 -3.71 -5.17 10.13
N GLU A 105 -3.61 -6.45 10.47
CA GLU A 105 -2.42 -7.00 11.14
C GLU A 105 -1.17 -6.81 10.28
N ASN A 106 -0.07 -6.42 10.91
CA ASN A 106 1.24 -6.20 10.28
C ASN A 106 1.31 -5.01 9.31
N VAL A 107 0.34 -4.12 9.29
CA VAL A 107 0.38 -2.87 8.52
C VAL A 107 0.69 -1.72 9.46
N GLU A 108 1.75 -0.96 9.16
CA GLU A 108 2.10 0.26 9.90
C GLU A 108 1.40 1.49 9.34
N ASP A 109 1.32 1.57 8.02
CA ASP A 109 0.70 2.70 7.32
C ASP A 109 0.20 2.25 5.94
N ALA A 110 -0.93 2.80 5.51
CA ALA A 110 -1.47 2.61 4.18
C ALA A 110 -2.02 3.95 3.65
N GLY A 111 -1.44 4.45 2.60
CA GLY A 111 -1.77 5.78 2.09
C GLY A 111 -1.76 5.88 0.58
N ILE A 112 -2.45 6.90 0.08
CA ILE A 112 -2.48 7.24 -1.35
C ILE A 112 -1.20 8.01 -1.68
N GLU A 113 -0.43 7.53 -2.66
CA GLU A 113 0.74 8.25 -3.18
C GLU A 113 0.36 9.22 -4.31
N ARG A 114 -0.49 8.74 -5.20
CA ARG A 114 -0.86 9.49 -6.41
C ARG A 114 -2.26 9.10 -6.87
N ILE A 115 -2.98 10.09 -7.39
CA ILE A 115 -4.24 9.88 -8.12
C ILE A 115 -4.17 10.62 -9.44
N ASP A 116 -4.47 9.93 -10.51
CA ASP A 116 -4.75 10.52 -11.82
C ASP A 116 -6.26 10.49 -12.05
N LEU A 117 -6.91 11.61 -11.71
CA LEU A 117 -8.36 11.76 -11.81
C LEU A 117 -8.86 11.65 -13.26
N GLY A 118 -8.04 12.06 -14.24
CA GLY A 118 -8.41 12.02 -15.64
C GLY A 118 -8.46 10.60 -16.22
N ARG A 119 -7.63 9.71 -15.67
CA ARG A 119 -7.52 8.31 -16.12
C ARG A 119 -8.24 7.33 -15.19
N GLY A 120 -8.64 7.78 -14.00
CA GLY A 120 -9.20 6.90 -12.99
C GLY A 120 -8.17 5.92 -12.39
N VAL A 121 -6.88 6.31 -12.37
CA VAL A 121 -5.79 5.49 -11.85
C VAL A 121 -5.35 6.02 -10.50
N ALA A 122 -5.18 5.14 -9.52
CA ALA A 122 -4.65 5.48 -8.22
C ALA A 122 -3.46 4.59 -7.84
N GLN A 123 -2.53 5.17 -7.08
CA GLN A 123 -1.38 4.49 -6.55
C GLN A 123 -1.40 4.61 -5.03
N ALA A 124 -1.40 3.47 -4.36
CA ALA A 124 -1.37 3.37 -2.91
C ALA A 124 -0.09 2.66 -2.46
N ARG A 125 0.45 3.07 -1.32
CA ARG A 125 1.60 2.44 -0.71
C ARG A 125 1.23 1.91 0.66
N VAL A 126 1.58 0.66 0.91
CA VAL A 126 1.47 0.02 2.22
C VAL A 126 2.85 -0.09 2.83
N ARG A 127 2.98 0.35 4.07
CA ARG A 127 4.20 0.23 4.86
C ARG A 127 4.01 -0.81 5.94
N LEU A 128 5.05 -1.59 6.17
CA LEU A 128 5.08 -2.61 7.20
C LEU A 128 6.12 -2.23 8.25
N PRO A 129 5.94 -2.61 9.53
CA PRO A 129 6.91 -2.38 10.57
C PRO A 129 8.28 -2.98 10.22
N ARG A 130 9.35 -2.24 10.44
CA ARG A 130 10.71 -2.76 10.21
C ARG A 130 11.03 -3.97 11.06
N SER A 131 10.47 -4.05 12.26
CA SER A 131 10.60 -5.22 13.13
C SER A 131 10.12 -6.51 12.46
N LEU A 132 9.04 -6.43 11.68
CA LEU A 132 8.51 -7.58 10.93
C LEU A 132 9.51 -8.09 9.88
N PHE A 133 10.22 -7.18 9.22
CA PHE A 133 11.28 -7.54 8.28
C PHE A 133 12.40 -8.34 8.98
N TYR A 134 12.90 -7.85 10.12
CA TYR A 134 13.98 -8.53 10.84
C TYR A 134 13.54 -9.86 11.46
N GLN A 135 12.31 -9.94 11.99
CA GLN A 135 11.73 -11.21 12.44
C GLN A 135 11.69 -12.23 11.31
N THR A 136 11.15 -11.86 10.16
CA THR A 136 11.06 -12.72 8.98
C THR A 136 12.45 -13.15 8.49
N LEU A 137 13.41 -12.24 8.52
CA LEU A 137 14.79 -12.52 8.14
C LEU A 137 15.43 -13.52 9.09
N THR A 138 15.25 -13.33 10.40
CA THR A 138 15.72 -14.24 11.45
C THR A 138 15.11 -15.63 11.32
N GLU A 139 13.80 -15.72 11.14
CA GLU A 139 13.08 -17.00 10.95
C GLU A 139 13.59 -17.77 9.74
N ARG A 140 13.84 -17.08 8.64
CA ARG A 140 14.28 -17.72 7.38
C ARG A 140 15.76 -18.08 7.34
N SER A 141 16.59 -17.24 7.93
CA SER A 141 18.05 -17.45 7.92
C SER A 141 18.54 -18.32 9.08
N GLY A 142 17.77 -18.37 10.18
CA GLY A 142 18.22 -18.94 11.45
C GLY A 142 19.26 -18.09 12.17
N LEU A 143 19.51 -16.85 11.68
CA LEU A 143 20.51 -15.94 12.20
C LEU A 143 19.79 -14.78 12.90
N THR A 144 20.23 -14.42 14.10
CA THR A 144 19.59 -13.32 14.85
C THR A 144 19.98 -11.98 14.24
N VAL A 145 18.99 -11.25 13.78
CA VAL A 145 19.14 -9.90 13.21
C VAL A 145 18.05 -9.01 13.79
N SER A 146 18.43 -7.95 14.47
CA SER A 146 17.50 -7.06 15.17
C SER A 146 17.40 -5.66 14.54
N ASP A 147 18.45 -5.23 13.87
CA ASP A 147 18.55 -3.91 13.24
C ASP A 147 19.44 -3.90 11.99
N ASP A 148 19.58 -2.70 11.38
CA ASP A 148 20.41 -2.50 10.17
C ASP A 148 21.91 -2.73 10.46
N GLY A 149 22.37 -2.50 11.69
CA GLY A 149 23.76 -2.73 12.10
C GLY A 149 24.08 -4.20 12.13
N ASP A 150 23.25 -5.00 12.80
CA ASP A 150 23.36 -6.46 12.83
C ASP A 150 23.36 -7.04 11.41
N LEU A 151 22.45 -6.54 10.56
CA LEU A 151 22.35 -6.97 9.16
C LEU A 151 23.64 -6.67 8.38
N MET A 152 24.21 -5.48 8.53
CA MET A 152 25.46 -5.09 7.86
C MET A 152 26.65 -5.94 8.33
N GLN A 153 26.74 -6.21 9.63
CA GLN A 153 27.78 -7.06 10.17
C GLN A 153 27.65 -8.49 9.64
N LEU A 154 26.44 -9.05 9.68
CA LEU A 154 26.16 -10.38 9.20
C LEU A 154 26.47 -10.56 7.72
N ILE A 155 26.12 -9.56 6.88
CA ILE A 155 26.45 -9.58 5.45
C ILE A 155 27.98 -9.60 5.27
N GLY A 156 28.72 -8.85 6.08
CA GLY A 156 30.18 -8.86 6.06
C GLY A 156 30.76 -10.24 6.37
N GLU A 157 30.29 -10.85 7.45
CA GLU A 157 30.72 -12.20 7.87
C GLU A 157 30.39 -13.28 6.81
N LEU A 158 29.16 -13.21 6.26
CA LEU A 158 28.75 -14.12 5.20
C LEU A 158 29.54 -13.93 3.89
N ALA A 159 29.91 -12.69 3.56
CA ALA A 159 30.72 -12.40 2.39
C ALA A 159 32.16 -12.93 2.55
N GLU A 160 32.70 -12.90 3.77
CA GLU A 160 34.00 -13.48 4.09
C GLU A 160 33.96 -15.01 4.04
N ALA A 161 32.98 -15.59 4.72
CA ALA A 161 32.75 -17.03 4.71
C ALA A 161 32.53 -17.56 3.27
N LYS A 162 31.81 -16.82 2.44
CA LYS A 162 31.61 -17.15 1.03
C LYS A 162 32.92 -17.14 0.24
N ARG A 163 33.75 -16.13 0.45
CA ARG A 163 35.07 -16.05 -0.21
C ARG A 163 35.94 -17.25 0.15
N GLU A 164 35.97 -17.66 1.41
CA GLU A 164 36.69 -18.86 1.84
C GLU A 164 36.08 -20.14 1.25
N TYR A 165 34.76 -20.23 1.25
CA TYR A 165 34.07 -21.37 0.65
C TYR A 165 34.33 -21.48 -0.86
N ASP A 166 34.33 -20.37 -1.60
CA ASP A 166 34.55 -20.36 -3.05
C ASP A 166 35.95 -20.90 -3.41
N LYS A 167 36.96 -20.76 -2.53
CA LYS A 167 38.29 -21.34 -2.72
C LYS A 167 38.28 -22.87 -2.70
N VAL A 168 37.42 -23.47 -1.90
CA VAL A 168 37.34 -24.92 -1.71
C VAL A 168 36.18 -25.61 -2.41
N ALA A 169 35.20 -24.83 -2.87
CA ALA A 169 33.97 -25.33 -3.50
C ALA A 169 34.20 -26.29 -4.67
N PRO A 170 35.15 -26.04 -5.59
CA PRO A 170 35.42 -26.98 -6.69
C PRO A 170 35.94 -28.34 -6.18
N ALA A 171 36.80 -28.32 -5.17
CA ALA A 171 37.35 -29.55 -4.58
C ALA A 171 36.28 -30.32 -3.80
N LEU A 172 35.41 -29.61 -3.06
CA LEU A 172 34.28 -30.24 -2.37
C LEU A 172 33.29 -30.88 -3.35
N LYS A 173 33.03 -30.22 -4.49
CA LYS A 173 32.18 -30.78 -5.55
C LYS A 173 32.82 -32.05 -6.16
N ALA A 174 34.10 -31.99 -6.51
CA ALA A 174 34.85 -33.17 -7.00
C ALA A 174 34.85 -34.31 -6.00
N ALA A 175 35.07 -34.03 -4.70
CA ALA A 175 35.03 -35.04 -3.66
C ALA A 175 33.68 -35.72 -3.51
N ARG A 176 32.57 -35.00 -3.70
CA ARG A 176 31.22 -35.57 -3.66
C ARG A 176 30.94 -36.48 -4.87
N GLU A 177 31.49 -36.14 -6.07
CA GLU A 177 31.27 -36.87 -7.29
C GLU A 177 32.23 -38.09 -7.47
N THR A 178 33.49 -37.96 -7.05
CA THR A 178 34.53 -38.93 -7.31
C THR A 178 35.13 -39.56 -6.05
N GLY A 179 34.79 -39.08 -4.87
CA GLY A 179 35.41 -39.46 -3.60
C GLY A 179 36.72 -38.75 -3.30
N TYR A 180 37.25 -37.92 -4.22
CA TYR A 180 38.52 -37.19 -4.04
C TYR A 180 38.35 -35.73 -4.49
N GLY A 181 38.88 -34.81 -3.69
CA GLY A 181 38.96 -33.40 -4.01
C GLY A 181 40.33 -32.82 -3.62
N ILE A 182 40.95 -32.07 -4.52
CA ILE A 182 42.25 -31.42 -4.31
C ILE A 182 42.07 -29.94 -4.29
N VAL A 183 42.51 -29.27 -3.20
CA VAL A 183 42.61 -27.81 -3.12
C VAL A 183 44.05 -27.45 -3.43
N MET A 184 44.26 -26.69 -4.53
CA MET A 184 45.57 -26.11 -4.80
C MET A 184 45.75 -24.84 -3.97
N PRO A 185 46.90 -24.70 -3.25
CA PRO A 185 47.18 -23.44 -2.56
C PRO A 185 47.30 -22.30 -3.60
N SER A 186 46.69 -21.16 -3.33
CA SER A 186 46.91 -19.96 -4.11
C SER A 186 48.35 -19.51 -3.92
N VAL A 187 49.11 -19.37 -5.00
CA VAL A 187 50.42 -18.72 -4.99
C VAL A 187 50.13 -17.22 -4.91
N GLU A 188 50.44 -16.58 -3.76
CA GLU A 188 50.45 -15.12 -3.64
C GLU A 188 51.62 -14.53 -4.47
#